data_cf194510e1396278cfe0888e2621d431
#
_entry.id   cf194510e1396278cfe0888e2621d431
#
_cell.length_a   1.000
_cell.length_b   1.000
_cell.length_c   1.000
_cell.angle_alpha   90.00
_cell.angle_beta   90.00
_cell.angle_gamma   90.00
#
_symmetry.space_group_name_H-M   'P 1'
#
loop_
_entity.id
_entity.type
_entity.pdbx_description
1 polymer ?
#
loop_
_entity_poly.entity_id
_entity_poly.type
_entity_poly.pdbx_seq_one_letter_code
_entity_poly.pdbx_strand_id
1 'polypeptide(L)'
;MNRKVILNKKQIENIIKRLSFEILERNLSINEICLIGLEKNGYTIAKRIEKFISENSTKKIFTIQLKYTNRNFKLSKEIEKKQKNVILIDDVLKSGKTIIYAIKFLLDYNMKKLRTLVLIDRSHNEFPVGLDFTGMKLSTTLEEHITVNLGKEESAYLN
;
A
#
# COMPACT_ATOMS: atom_id res chain seq x y z
N MET A 1 -18.33 -7.42 21.01
CA MET A 1 -16.90 -7.06 20.91
C MET A 1 -16.79 -5.54 20.78
N ASN A 2 -16.08 -4.91 21.68
CA ASN A 2 -15.87 -3.46 21.61
C ASN A 2 -14.81 -3.17 20.51
N ARG A 3 -15.27 -2.76 19.33
CA ARG A 3 -14.40 -2.26 18.26
C ARG A 3 -13.87 -0.89 18.66
N LYS A 4 -12.57 -0.77 18.83
CA LYS A 4 -11.93 0.52 19.09
C LYS A 4 -11.50 1.14 17.77
N VAL A 5 -12.16 2.23 17.36
CA VAL A 5 -11.76 2.98 16.15
C VAL A 5 -10.41 3.65 16.41
N ILE A 6 -9.44 3.39 15.54
CA ILE A 6 -8.08 3.96 15.55
C ILE A 6 -7.88 5.04 14.48
N LEU A 7 -8.60 4.93 13.36
CA LEU A 7 -8.63 5.94 12.31
C LEU A 7 -10.07 6.11 11.81
N ASN A 8 -10.53 7.33 11.75
CA ASN A 8 -11.76 7.69 11.06
C ASN A 8 -11.49 8.06 9.59
N LYS A 9 -12.56 8.26 8.82
CA LYS A 9 -12.48 8.62 7.40
C LYS A 9 -11.54 9.80 7.11
N LYS A 10 -11.70 10.90 7.84
CA LYS A 10 -10.89 12.11 7.64
C LYS A 10 -9.41 11.88 7.94
N GLN A 11 -9.11 11.10 8.96
CA GLN A 11 -7.73 10.73 9.29
C GLN A 11 -7.11 9.85 8.20
N ILE A 12 -7.86 8.89 7.65
CA ILE A 12 -7.41 8.06 6.51
C ILE A 12 -7.14 8.94 5.29
N GLU A 13 -8.04 9.86 4.95
CA GLU A 13 -7.86 10.80 3.84
C GLU A 13 -6.60 11.64 4.01
N ASN A 14 -6.37 12.19 5.21
CA ASN A 14 -5.19 13.01 5.51
C ASN A 14 -3.89 12.19 5.40
N ILE A 15 -3.88 10.95 5.87
CA ILE A 15 -2.74 10.05 5.75
C ILE A 15 -2.44 9.77 4.27
N ILE A 16 -3.45 9.46 3.47
CA ILE A 16 -3.27 9.20 2.03
C ILE A 16 -2.70 10.44 1.31
N LYS A 17 -3.18 11.64 1.64
CA LYS A 17 -2.62 12.89 1.10
C LYS A 17 -1.15 13.06 1.48
N ARG A 18 -0.80 12.86 2.74
CA ARG A 18 0.59 12.94 3.22
C ARG A 18 1.49 11.93 2.52
N LEU A 19 1.05 10.68 2.42
CA LEU A 19 1.80 9.64 1.71
C LEU A 19 2.00 9.97 0.23
N SER A 20 0.99 10.57 -0.41
CA SER A 20 1.09 11.01 -1.81
C SER A 20 2.15 12.11 -1.98
N PHE A 21 2.23 13.07 -1.07
CA PHE A 21 3.30 14.08 -1.06
C PHE A 21 4.68 13.46 -0.81
N GLU A 22 4.80 12.53 0.12
CA GLU A 22 6.07 11.81 0.37
C GLU A 22 6.54 11.03 -0.87
N ILE A 23 5.62 10.42 -1.62
CA ILE A 23 5.93 9.76 -2.90
C ILE A 23 6.45 10.80 -3.89
N LEU A 24 5.81 11.95 -4.02
CA LEU A 24 6.26 13.02 -4.92
C LEU A 24 7.66 13.53 -4.56
N GLU A 25 7.91 13.79 -3.28
CA GLU A 25 9.20 14.28 -2.78
C GLU A 25 10.34 13.29 -3.05
N ARG A 26 10.10 12.00 -2.84
CA ARG A 26 11.11 10.96 -3.07
C ARG A 26 11.32 10.56 -4.53
N ASN A 27 10.51 11.10 -5.43
CA ASN A 27 10.53 10.75 -6.86
C ASN A 27 10.58 11.99 -7.76
N LEU A 28 11.24 13.07 -7.33
CA LEU A 28 11.30 14.34 -8.07
C LEU A 28 11.79 14.17 -9.50
N SER A 29 12.82 13.38 -9.72
CA SER A 29 13.42 13.12 -11.05
C SER A 29 12.73 11.99 -11.83
N ILE A 30 11.71 11.35 -11.27
CA ILE A 30 11.02 10.22 -11.88
C ILE A 30 9.68 10.67 -12.43
N ASN A 31 9.45 10.49 -13.73
CA ASN A 31 8.23 10.91 -14.40
C ASN A 31 7.12 9.86 -14.41
N GLU A 32 7.46 8.59 -14.28
CA GLU A 32 6.51 7.47 -14.33
C GLU A 32 6.65 6.59 -13.10
N ILE A 33 5.55 6.32 -12.40
CA ILE A 33 5.49 5.48 -11.21
C ILE A 33 4.35 4.47 -11.38
N CYS A 34 4.66 3.21 -11.11
CA CYS A 34 3.67 2.14 -11.07
C CYS A 34 3.29 1.86 -9.61
N LEU A 35 2.02 2.02 -9.27
CA LEU A 35 1.45 1.66 -7.99
C LEU A 35 0.82 0.27 -8.09
N ILE A 36 1.29 -0.68 -7.31
CA ILE A 36 0.72 -2.02 -7.25
C ILE A 36 0.02 -2.18 -5.92
N GLY A 37 -1.32 -2.17 -5.96
CA GLY A 37 -2.15 -2.36 -4.77
C GLY A 37 -2.44 -3.83 -4.52
N LEU A 38 -2.07 -4.30 -3.32
CA LEU A 38 -2.32 -5.67 -2.89
C LEU A 38 -3.78 -5.83 -2.49
N GLU A 39 -4.46 -6.81 -3.08
CA GLU A 39 -5.86 -7.11 -2.86
C GLU A 39 -6.79 -5.89 -3.03
N LYS A 40 -7.96 -5.92 -2.41
CA LYS A 40 -8.96 -4.86 -2.56
C LYS A 40 -8.54 -3.55 -1.88
N ASN A 41 -8.10 -3.63 -0.63
CA ASN A 41 -7.79 -2.43 0.15
C ASN A 41 -6.51 -1.75 -0.34
N GLY A 42 -5.44 -2.50 -0.60
CA GLY A 42 -4.22 -1.94 -1.19
C GLY A 42 -4.47 -1.29 -2.54
N TYR A 43 -5.31 -1.88 -3.38
CA TYR A 43 -5.72 -1.29 -4.66
C TYR A 43 -6.54 -0.02 -4.49
N THR A 44 -7.48 0.02 -3.54
CA THR A 44 -8.25 1.23 -3.23
C THR A 44 -7.35 2.37 -2.78
N ILE A 45 -6.37 2.10 -1.91
CA ILE A 45 -5.38 3.11 -1.48
C ILE A 45 -4.56 3.59 -2.68
N ALA A 46 -4.06 2.66 -3.51
CA ALA A 46 -3.29 2.98 -4.71
C ALA A 46 -4.08 3.90 -5.68
N LYS A 47 -5.35 3.63 -5.91
CA LYS A 47 -6.23 4.46 -6.75
C LYS A 47 -6.45 5.87 -6.18
N ARG A 48 -6.54 6.00 -4.86
CA ARG A 48 -6.66 7.31 -4.21
C ARG A 48 -5.35 8.11 -4.31
N ILE A 49 -4.22 7.45 -4.16
CA ILE A 49 -2.88 8.06 -4.36
C ILE A 49 -2.72 8.49 -5.83
N GLU A 50 -3.07 7.64 -6.79
CA GLU A 50 -3.05 7.97 -8.23
C GLU A 50 -3.85 9.23 -8.51
N LYS A 51 -5.10 9.30 -8.03
CA LYS A 51 -5.97 10.46 -8.21
C LYS A 51 -5.32 11.73 -7.64
N PHE A 52 -4.85 11.68 -6.39
CA PHE A 52 -4.24 12.83 -5.74
C PHE A 52 -2.98 13.32 -6.48
N ILE A 53 -2.09 12.42 -6.85
CA ILE A 53 -0.85 12.77 -7.58
C ILE A 53 -1.18 13.33 -8.96
N SER A 54 -2.13 12.75 -9.68
CA SER A 54 -2.55 13.23 -11.01
C SER A 54 -3.17 14.62 -10.98
N GLU A 55 -3.85 14.98 -9.90
CA GLU A 55 -4.42 16.31 -9.68
C GLU A 55 -3.36 17.36 -9.27
N ASN A 56 -2.22 16.95 -8.72
CA ASN A 56 -1.21 17.82 -8.12
C ASN A 56 0.16 17.77 -8.81
N SER A 57 0.33 17.00 -9.86
CA SER A 57 1.59 16.88 -10.59
C SER A 57 1.38 16.45 -12.04
N THR A 58 2.44 16.56 -12.83
CA THR A 58 2.46 16.09 -14.23
C THR A 58 2.99 14.65 -14.37
N LYS A 59 3.26 13.98 -13.25
CA LYS A 59 3.76 12.60 -13.26
C LYS A 59 2.70 11.63 -13.78
N LYS A 60 3.15 10.66 -14.55
CA LYS A 60 2.31 9.55 -15.02
C LYS A 60 2.26 8.46 -13.96
N ILE A 61 1.07 8.14 -13.51
CA ILE A 61 0.83 7.09 -12.51
C ILE A 61 0.06 5.96 -13.18
N PHE A 62 0.56 4.75 -13.03
CA PHE A 62 -0.11 3.53 -13.46
C PHE A 62 -0.49 2.73 -12.22
N THR A 63 -1.73 2.28 -12.14
CA THR A 63 -2.20 1.50 -10.99
C THR A 63 -2.63 0.12 -11.42
N ILE A 64 -2.06 -0.88 -10.79
CA ILE A 64 -2.30 -2.30 -11.04
C ILE A 64 -2.74 -2.96 -9.74
N GLN A 65 -3.71 -3.86 -9.81
CA GLN A 65 -4.09 -4.68 -8.67
C GLN A 65 -3.31 -6.00 -8.68
N LEU A 66 -2.75 -6.36 -7.53
CA LEU A 66 -2.14 -7.66 -7.28
C LEU A 66 -3.09 -8.48 -6.41
N LYS A 67 -3.68 -9.53 -6.99
CA LYS A 67 -4.58 -10.45 -6.28
C LYS A 67 -3.82 -11.68 -5.81
N TYR A 68 -4.16 -12.14 -4.62
CA TYR A 68 -3.66 -13.37 -4.03
C TYR A 68 -4.78 -14.39 -3.88
N THR A 69 -4.80 -15.41 -4.74
CA THR A 69 -5.86 -16.43 -4.77
C THR A 69 -5.22 -17.81 -4.85
N ASN A 70 -5.64 -18.74 -3.99
CA ASN A 70 -5.13 -20.11 -3.99
C ASN A 70 -3.59 -20.21 -3.94
N ARG A 71 -2.95 -19.41 -3.10
CA ARG A 71 -1.49 -19.30 -2.94
C ARG A 71 -0.75 -18.78 -4.19
N ASN A 72 -1.46 -18.25 -5.16
CA ASN A 72 -0.90 -17.66 -6.37
C ASN A 72 -1.19 -16.18 -6.44
N PHE A 73 -0.18 -15.41 -6.89
CA PHE A 73 -0.34 -14.00 -7.21
C PHE A 73 -0.70 -13.81 -8.68
N LYS A 74 -1.58 -12.86 -8.94
CA LYS A 74 -1.97 -12.47 -10.30
C LYS A 74 -2.11 -10.95 -10.40
N LEU A 75 -1.44 -10.35 -11.38
CA LEU A 75 -1.63 -8.96 -11.74
C LEU A 75 -2.89 -8.79 -12.60
N SER A 76 -3.64 -7.72 -12.35
CA SER A 76 -4.81 -7.34 -13.15
C SER A 76 -4.44 -6.82 -14.55
N LYS A 77 -3.20 -6.33 -14.72
CA LYS A 77 -2.60 -5.86 -15.97
C LYS A 77 -1.13 -6.23 -15.99
N GLU A 78 -0.54 -6.32 -17.17
CA GLU A 78 0.90 -6.51 -17.31
C GLU A 78 1.67 -5.25 -16.87
N ILE A 79 2.86 -5.47 -16.29
CA ILE A 79 3.80 -4.40 -15.99
C ILE A 79 4.54 -4.08 -17.29
N GLU A 80 4.28 -2.91 -17.87
CA GLU A 80 4.95 -2.48 -19.08
C GLU A 80 6.44 -2.24 -18.83
N LYS A 81 7.28 -2.42 -19.88
CA LYS A 81 8.75 -2.21 -19.80
C LYS A 81 9.15 -0.82 -19.29
N LYS A 82 8.26 0.18 -19.42
CA LYS A 82 8.47 1.56 -18.95
C LYS A 82 8.23 1.72 -17.44
N GLN A 83 7.45 0.85 -16.82
CA GLN A 83 7.04 0.94 -15.42
C GLN A 83 8.11 0.37 -14.48
N LYS A 84 9.29 0.98 -14.48
CA LYS A 84 10.45 0.48 -13.74
C LYS A 84 10.49 0.89 -12.27
N ASN A 85 9.76 1.92 -11.89
CA ASN A 85 9.67 2.39 -10.51
C ASN A 85 8.34 1.96 -9.92
N VAL A 86 8.37 0.98 -9.07
CA VAL A 86 7.19 0.32 -8.52
C VAL A 86 7.07 0.60 -7.03
N ILE A 87 5.85 0.87 -6.57
CA ILE A 87 5.50 0.95 -5.15
C ILE A 87 4.41 -0.09 -4.89
N LEU A 88 4.73 -1.08 -4.06
CA LEU A 88 3.80 -2.09 -3.58
C LEU A 88 3.04 -1.52 -2.37
N ILE A 89 1.72 -1.55 -2.44
CA ILE A 89 0.83 -0.90 -1.46
C ILE A 89 -0.09 -1.92 -0.82
N ASP A 90 -0.13 -1.92 0.51
CA ASP A 90 -1.07 -2.71 1.30
C ASP A 90 -1.74 -1.82 2.37
N ASP A 91 -2.81 -2.30 2.97
CA ASP A 91 -3.52 -1.57 4.03
C ASP A 91 -2.82 -1.75 5.39
N VAL A 92 -2.52 -2.97 5.81
CA VAL A 92 -1.93 -3.26 7.11
C VAL A 92 -0.76 -4.22 6.99
N LEU A 93 0.40 -3.81 7.50
CA LEU A 93 1.52 -4.74 7.72
C LEU A 93 1.26 -5.51 9.00
N LYS A 94 0.93 -6.79 8.86
CA LYS A 94 0.73 -7.73 9.99
C LYS A 94 2.04 -8.45 10.32
N SER A 95 2.19 -9.69 9.88
CA SER A 95 3.43 -10.45 10.04
C SER A 95 4.51 -10.10 9.01
N GLY A 96 4.13 -9.47 7.91
CA GLY A 96 4.99 -9.22 6.75
C GLY A 96 5.04 -10.36 5.73
N LYS A 97 4.42 -11.51 6.03
CA LYS A 97 4.45 -12.69 5.17
C LYS A 97 3.88 -12.44 3.77
N THR A 98 2.70 -11.85 3.69
CA THR A 98 2.04 -11.58 2.41
C THR A 98 2.85 -10.61 1.54
N ILE A 99 3.36 -9.53 2.15
CA ILE A 99 4.19 -8.55 1.44
C ILE A 99 5.48 -9.19 0.92
N ILE A 100 6.16 -10.04 1.71
CA ILE A 100 7.40 -10.70 1.28
C ILE A 100 7.16 -11.64 0.11
N TYR A 101 6.06 -12.40 0.11
CA TYR A 101 5.68 -13.24 -1.03
C TYR A 101 5.30 -12.41 -2.27
N ALA A 102 4.63 -11.27 -2.06
CA ALA A 102 4.33 -10.34 -3.15
C ALA A 102 5.61 -9.75 -3.76
N ILE A 103 6.58 -9.36 -2.92
CA ILE A 103 7.90 -8.90 -3.37
C ILE A 103 8.60 -9.99 -4.18
N LYS A 104 8.64 -11.22 -3.68
CA LYS A 104 9.22 -12.37 -4.39
C LYS A 104 8.60 -12.54 -5.79
N PHE A 105 7.28 -12.49 -5.87
CA PHE A 105 6.56 -12.58 -7.15
C PHE A 105 6.92 -11.43 -8.09
N LEU A 106 6.98 -10.21 -7.58
CA LEU A 106 7.28 -9.02 -8.38
C LEU A 106 8.73 -8.97 -8.86
N LEU A 107 9.68 -9.59 -8.14
CA LEU A 107 11.08 -9.62 -8.54
C LEU A 107 11.35 -10.42 -9.83
N ASP A 108 10.41 -11.24 -10.28
CA ASP A 108 10.49 -11.90 -11.59
C ASP A 108 10.28 -10.92 -12.76
N TYR A 109 9.78 -9.70 -12.47
CA TYR A 109 9.63 -8.63 -13.45
C TYR A 109 10.84 -7.70 -13.45
N ASN A 110 11.20 -7.19 -14.63
CA ASN A 110 12.34 -6.28 -14.77
C ASN A 110 12.00 -4.88 -14.26
N MET A 111 12.26 -4.64 -12.97
CA MET A 111 12.05 -3.36 -12.31
C MET A 111 13.40 -2.71 -11.96
N LYS A 112 13.45 -1.39 -12.03
CA LYS A 112 14.60 -0.60 -11.57
C LYS A 112 14.58 -0.40 -10.06
N LYS A 113 13.40 -0.21 -9.49
CA LYS A 113 13.19 0.05 -8.07
C LYS A 113 11.84 -0.50 -7.60
N LEU A 114 11.85 -1.15 -6.46
CA LEU A 114 10.65 -1.59 -5.76
C LEU A 114 10.69 -1.02 -4.35
N ARG A 115 9.63 -0.30 -3.97
CA ARG A 115 9.41 0.26 -2.64
C ARG A 115 8.10 -0.27 -2.07
N THR A 116 7.93 -0.12 -0.77
CA THR A 116 6.75 -0.60 -0.05
C THR A 116 6.05 0.52 0.69
N LEU A 117 4.72 0.48 0.69
CA LEU A 117 3.85 1.42 1.38
C LEU A 117 2.73 0.68 2.09
N VAL A 118 2.48 1.04 3.34
CA VAL A 118 1.29 0.57 4.08
C VAL A 118 0.58 1.73 4.75
N LEU A 119 -0.74 1.61 4.90
CA LEU A 119 -1.53 2.57 5.66
C LEU A 119 -1.20 2.47 7.15
N ILE A 120 -1.14 1.23 7.68
CA ILE A 120 -0.87 0.96 9.10
C ILE A 120 0.21 -0.11 9.24
N ASP A 121 1.24 0.21 10.03
CA ASP A 121 2.27 -0.74 10.47
C ASP A 121 2.00 -1.15 11.92
N ARG A 122 1.76 -2.44 12.16
CA ARG A 122 1.56 -3.02 13.50
C ARG A 122 2.84 -3.12 14.32
N SER A 123 4.01 -2.93 13.71
CA SER A 123 5.32 -3.04 14.36
C SER A 123 5.65 -4.44 14.94
N HIS A 124 4.98 -5.48 14.48
CA HIS A 124 5.19 -6.87 14.88
C HIS A 124 5.49 -7.77 13.69
N ASN A 125 6.64 -7.54 13.05
CA ASN A 125 7.03 -8.32 11.89
C ASN A 125 7.64 -9.66 12.31
N GLU A 126 7.10 -10.75 11.78
CA GLU A 126 7.72 -12.08 11.83
C GLU A 126 8.65 -12.32 10.63
N PHE A 127 8.44 -11.56 9.55
CA PHE A 127 9.23 -11.60 8.32
C PHE A 127 9.92 -10.26 8.09
N PRO A 128 11.16 -10.24 7.58
CA PRO A 128 11.93 -9.01 7.39
C PRO A 128 11.40 -8.21 6.20
N VAL A 129 10.57 -7.22 6.47
CA VAL A 129 10.03 -6.28 5.48
C VAL A 129 10.45 -4.87 5.85
N GLY A 130 11.16 -4.22 4.94
CA GLY A 130 11.40 -2.77 5.04
C GLY A 130 10.22 -2.00 4.44
N LEU A 131 9.74 -0.98 5.16
CA LEU A 131 8.73 -0.06 4.69
C LEU A 131 9.38 1.27 4.31
N ASP A 132 9.14 1.72 3.08
CA ASP A 132 9.59 3.04 2.61
C ASP A 132 8.61 4.14 2.99
N PHE A 133 7.33 3.82 3.02
CA PHE A 133 6.25 4.75 3.35
C PHE A 133 5.31 4.09 4.35
N THR A 134 5.05 4.76 5.44
CA THR A 134 4.15 4.28 6.50
C THR A 134 3.15 5.36 6.87
N GLY A 135 1.87 5.05 6.79
CA GLY A 135 0.82 5.97 7.18
C GLY A 135 0.79 6.21 8.68
N MET A 136 0.66 5.14 9.46
CA MET A 136 0.64 5.18 10.91
C MET A 136 1.33 3.94 11.47
N LYS A 137 2.08 4.09 12.55
CA LYS A 137 2.58 2.96 13.36
C LYS A 137 1.71 2.80 14.59
N LEU A 138 1.31 1.58 14.86
CA LEU A 138 0.54 1.23 16.05
C LEU A 138 1.01 -0.10 16.61
N SER A 139 1.68 -0.06 17.76
CA SER A 139 2.02 -1.28 18.49
C SER A 139 0.76 -1.89 19.09
N THR A 140 0.47 -3.13 18.72
CA THR A 140 -0.67 -3.91 19.22
C THR A 140 -0.17 -5.12 19.98
N THR A 141 -1.03 -5.73 20.76
CA THR A 141 -0.74 -7.06 21.32
C THR A 141 -0.84 -8.14 20.22
N LEU A 142 -0.35 -9.34 20.47
CA LEU A 142 -0.43 -10.44 19.50
C LEU A 142 -1.86 -10.86 19.20
N GLU A 143 -2.76 -10.67 20.15
CA GLU A 143 -4.19 -11.04 20.04
C GLU A 143 -5.05 -9.98 19.34
N GLU A 144 -4.61 -8.73 19.31
CA GLU A 144 -5.33 -7.64 18.67
C GLU A 144 -5.12 -7.66 17.16
N HIS A 145 -6.21 -7.52 16.42
CA HIS A 145 -6.21 -7.44 14.97
C HIS A 145 -6.68 -6.08 14.48
N ILE A 146 -5.95 -5.50 13.52
CA ILE A 146 -6.38 -4.29 12.84
C ILE A 146 -7.17 -4.67 11.60
N THR A 147 -8.37 -4.10 11.49
CA THR A 147 -9.20 -4.19 10.29
C THR A 147 -9.38 -2.81 9.68
N VAL A 148 -9.16 -2.71 8.36
CA VAL A 148 -9.37 -1.48 7.59
C VAL A 148 -10.58 -1.65 6.69
N ASN A 149 -11.57 -0.77 6.85
CA ASN A 149 -12.73 -0.66 5.97
C ASN A 149 -12.61 0.62 5.13
N LEU A 150 -12.52 0.48 3.82
CA LEU A 150 -12.46 1.60 2.86
C LEU A 150 -13.75 1.73 2.03
N GLY A 151 -14.85 1.13 2.51
CA GLY A 151 -16.18 1.20 1.91
C GLY A 151 -17.00 2.41 2.38
N LYS A 152 -18.32 2.22 2.53
CA LYS A 152 -19.25 3.31 2.92
C LYS A 152 -18.92 3.95 4.26
N GLU A 153 -18.52 3.16 5.26
CA GLU A 153 -18.14 3.62 6.60
C GLU A 153 -16.62 3.44 6.78
N GLU A 154 -15.86 4.38 6.23
CA GLU A 154 -14.41 4.29 6.26
C GLU A 154 -13.87 4.43 7.67
N SER A 155 -13.13 3.41 8.09
CA SER A 155 -12.48 3.39 9.40
C SER A 155 -11.40 2.31 9.47
N ALA A 156 -10.46 2.49 10.38
CA ALA A 156 -9.61 1.41 10.85
C ALA A 156 -9.89 1.19 12.35
N TYR A 157 -9.96 -0.06 12.76
CA TYR A 157 -10.31 -0.40 14.14
C TYR A 157 -9.56 -1.66 14.62
N LEU A 158 -9.42 -1.74 15.94
CA LEU A 158 -8.94 -2.94 16.65
C LEU A 158 -10.11 -3.86 16.98
N ASN A 159 -9.90 -5.14 16.79
CA ASN A 159 -10.80 -6.23 17.20
C ASN A 159 -10.16 -7.01 18.34
#